data_2d1556b04e9c8c8dd0f804133b0cc84d
#
_entry.id   2d1556b04e9c8c8dd0f804133b0cc84d
#
_cell.length_a   1.000
_cell.length_b   1.000
_cell.length_c   1.000
_cell.angle_alpha   90.00
_cell.angle_beta   90.00
_cell.angle_gamma   90.00
#
_symmetry.space_group_name_H-M   'P 1'
#
loop_
_entity.id
_entity.type
_entity.pdbx_description
1 polymer ?
#
loop_
_entity_poly.entity_id
_entity_poly.type
_entity_poly.pdbx_seq_one_letter_code
_entity_poly.pdbx_strand_id
1 'polypeptide(L)'
;MNKCLRALALALVLCLAVPLAQGEGAELSISVSAASFLPGEELTISYTLPHDGMMSLRVYDAMGELYRELIPETATASGTGSVIWDGSDASGAQIPGDYVLSLSLDHNSSDIAVTFSEGDMAVTEDLSKTITPAYLSEYHPEHENCYWCTPMDITDEEAVWAMLTAPVTVLDIDQKQQAIVRAQPDKEAEGVAMLTGESQAVHVLESLDNGWSLVELYSSSFHDSTIKHWNAFTTGYIETDRLTTVTPNQTYGMVIDKLTQTLYLFKEGHLYSTLLVSTGLANERQPYNETRSGEFLIVSRVGDFNSDNMICAKALRFNDGDLLHEVPHILNADGTKNYGYTEYKLGTRASHGCIRVQRQKNEQGINHMWLWDNIKVGTKLVIWEDYAGRQMEMPDLTQPVYYNPDGGSYFHSDQNCDSVRSQYLPLTEITLGDLLEAPYDELTPCPYCAPPRDPKEILEINALHETTSPGVIPYE
;
A
#
# COMPACT_ATOMS: atom_id res chain seq x y z
N MET A 1 56.40 7.80 -13.50
CA MET A 1 56.50 6.71 -14.49
C MET A 1 56.03 5.45 -13.84
N ASN A 2 54.81 5.03 -14.11
CA ASN A 2 54.40 3.65 -14.31
C ASN A 2 52.89 3.65 -14.54
N LYS A 3 52.54 3.38 -15.77
CA LYS A 3 51.19 3.20 -16.24
C LYS A 3 50.82 1.75 -15.94
N CYS A 4 49.73 1.51 -15.17
CA CYS A 4 49.07 0.21 -15.14
C CYS A 4 47.97 0.20 -16.19
N LEU A 5 48.12 -0.69 -17.15
CA LEU A 5 47.13 -1.06 -18.14
C LEU A 5 45.95 -1.76 -17.42
N ARG A 6 44.76 -1.27 -17.66
CA ARG A 6 43.53 -2.05 -17.44
C ARG A 6 43.24 -2.84 -18.70
N ALA A 7 43.25 -4.15 -18.58
CA ALA A 7 42.87 -5.06 -19.64
C ALA A 7 41.35 -5.11 -19.70
N LEU A 8 40.77 -4.67 -20.82
CA LEU A 8 39.37 -4.85 -21.19
C LEU A 8 39.22 -6.30 -21.66
N ALA A 9 38.56 -7.15 -20.92
CA ALA A 9 38.13 -8.47 -21.39
C ALA A 9 36.82 -8.31 -22.16
N LEU A 10 36.95 -8.19 -23.46
CA LEU A 10 35.82 -8.26 -24.41
C LEU A 10 35.46 -9.72 -24.57
N ALA A 11 34.39 -10.21 -23.92
CA ALA A 11 33.84 -11.52 -24.20
C ALA A 11 33.02 -11.45 -25.48
N LEU A 12 33.61 -11.86 -26.56
CA LEU A 12 32.97 -12.02 -27.86
C LEU A 12 32.12 -13.30 -27.80
N VAL A 13 30.79 -13.19 -27.53
CA VAL A 13 29.87 -14.31 -27.70
C VAL A 13 29.57 -14.47 -29.19
N LEU A 14 30.21 -15.47 -29.78
CA LEU A 14 30.00 -15.86 -31.17
C LEU A 14 28.61 -16.58 -31.24
N CYS A 15 27.58 -15.88 -31.70
CA CYS A 15 26.32 -16.52 -32.07
C CYS A 15 26.53 -17.38 -33.33
N LEU A 16 26.73 -18.67 -33.13
CA LEU A 16 26.56 -19.65 -34.20
C LEU A 16 25.07 -19.85 -34.47
N ALA A 17 24.57 -19.23 -35.53
CA ALA A 17 23.26 -19.54 -36.08
C ALA A 17 23.31 -20.98 -36.63
N VAL A 18 22.76 -21.91 -35.89
CA VAL A 18 22.41 -23.24 -36.41
C VAL A 18 20.99 -23.12 -36.97
N PRO A 19 20.76 -23.42 -38.24
CA PRO A 19 19.39 -23.51 -38.77
C PRO A 19 18.72 -24.74 -38.15
N LEU A 20 17.83 -24.54 -37.17
CA LEU A 20 16.99 -25.60 -36.66
C LEU A 20 15.88 -25.86 -37.67
N ALA A 21 15.79 -27.11 -38.08
CA ALA A 21 14.71 -27.68 -38.88
C ALA A 21 13.36 -27.41 -38.20
N GLN A 22 12.37 -27.05 -39.03
CA GLN A 22 10.96 -27.01 -38.63
C GLN A 22 10.54 -28.38 -38.11
N GLY A 23 10.45 -28.51 -36.77
CA GLY A 23 9.84 -29.62 -36.06
C GLY A 23 8.51 -29.16 -35.48
N GLU A 24 7.44 -29.88 -35.77
CA GLU A 24 6.13 -29.72 -35.12
C GLU A 24 6.31 -29.72 -33.60
N GLY A 25 5.89 -28.61 -32.91
CA GLY A 25 5.78 -28.56 -31.46
C GLY A 25 6.59 -27.48 -30.75
N ALA A 26 6.92 -26.36 -31.36
CA ALA A 26 7.43 -25.22 -30.57
C ALA A 26 6.33 -24.73 -29.62
N GLU A 27 6.66 -24.65 -28.29
CA GLU A 27 5.77 -24.08 -27.27
C GLU A 27 6.08 -22.59 -27.08
N LEU A 28 5.05 -21.83 -26.67
CA LEU A 28 5.26 -20.44 -26.22
C LEU A 28 6.20 -20.45 -25.02
N SER A 29 7.36 -19.81 -25.12
CA SER A 29 8.35 -19.83 -24.07
C SER A 29 9.14 -18.54 -23.96
N ILE A 30 9.56 -18.22 -22.75
CA ILE A 30 10.44 -17.12 -22.39
C ILE A 30 11.62 -17.64 -21.57
N SER A 31 12.78 -17.05 -21.77
CA SER A 31 13.99 -17.34 -21.00
C SER A 31 14.84 -16.08 -20.83
N VAL A 32 15.67 -16.05 -19.82
CA VAL A 32 16.51 -14.90 -19.48
C VAL A 32 17.99 -15.31 -19.40
N SER A 33 18.89 -14.37 -19.66
CA SER A 33 20.36 -14.59 -19.59
C SER A 33 20.83 -14.83 -18.15
N ALA A 34 20.11 -14.32 -17.14
CA ALA A 34 20.41 -14.49 -15.72
C ALA A 34 19.13 -14.44 -14.89
N ALA A 35 19.07 -15.15 -13.77
CA ALA A 35 17.95 -15.08 -12.83
C ALA A 35 18.00 -13.80 -11.96
N SER A 36 19.17 -13.14 -11.89
CA SER A 36 19.36 -11.85 -11.21
C SER A 36 20.42 -11.04 -11.94
N PHE A 37 20.33 -9.70 -11.88
CA PHE A 37 21.28 -8.76 -12.47
C PHE A 37 21.33 -7.46 -11.65
N LEU A 38 22.36 -6.64 -11.87
CA LEU A 38 22.70 -5.46 -11.09
C LEU A 38 22.49 -4.16 -11.88
N PRO A 39 22.41 -2.98 -11.23
CA PRO A 39 22.42 -1.70 -11.91
C PRO A 39 23.64 -1.53 -12.82
N GLY A 40 23.38 -1.14 -14.06
CA GLY A 40 24.39 -1.04 -15.10
C GLY A 40 24.67 -2.34 -15.88
N GLU A 41 24.03 -3.44 -15.51
CA GLU A 41 23.96 -4.67 -16.32
C GLU A 41 22.69 -4.69 -17.17
N GLU A 42 22.71 -5.51 -18.19
CA GLU A 42 21.60 -5.69 -19.09
C GLU A 42 21.12 -7.15 -19.08
N LEU A 43 19.83 -7.35 -18.87
CA LEU A 43 19.19 -8.66 -18.96
C LEU A 43 18.73 -8.92 -20.38
N THR A 44 19.25 -9.97 -21.01
CA THR A 44 18.73 -10.44 -22.30
C THR A 44 17.56 -11.39 -22.08
N ILE A 45 16.42 -11.04 -22.62
CA ILE A 45 15.18 -11.82 -22.58
C ILE A 45 14.98 -12.43 -23.96
N SER A 46 14.97 -13.75 -24.05
CA SER A 46 14.75 -14.50 -25.28
C SER A 46 13.38 -15.17 -25.26
N TYR A 47 12.70 -15.21 -26.39
CA TYR A 47 11.37 -15.80 -26.51
C TYR A 47 11.20 -16.65 -27.77
N THR A 48 10.24 -17.57 -27.71
CA THR A 48 9.82 -18.41 -28.84
C THR A 48 8.31 -18.32 -29.03
N LEU A 49 7.87 -18.02 -30.26
CA LEU A 49 6.48 -17.94 -30.65
C LEU A 49 6.13 -19.15 -31.51
N PRO A 50 5.17 -20.00 -31.11
CA PRO A 50 4.78 -21.22 -31.87
C PRO A 50 4.05 -20.94 -33.18
N HIS A 51 3.35 -19.82 -33.29
CA HIS A 51 2.59 -19.39 -34.47
C HIS A 51 2.59 -17.86 -34.57
N ASP A 52 2.18 -17.35 -35.73
CA ASP A 52 1.96 -15.92 -35.91
C ASP A 52 0.78 -15.45 -35.06
N GLY A 53 0.89 -14.26 -34.43
CA GLY A 53 -0.18 -13.76 -33.58
C GLY A 53 0.11 -12.36 -33.03
N MET A 54 -0.78 -11.89 -32.18
CA MET A 54 -0.59 -10.64 -31.42
C MET A 54 0.25 -10.93 -30.18
N MET A 55 1.46 -10.38 -30.13
CA MET A 55 2.44 -10.62 -29.09
C MET A 55 2.66 -9.34 -28.28
N SER A 56 2.84 -9.49 -26.97
CA SER A 56 3.38 -8.45 -26.09
C SER A 56 4.36 -9.04 -25.10
N LEU A 57 5.31 -8.22 -24.62
CA LEU A 57 6.23 -8.58 -23.55
C LEU A 57 6.23 -7.47 -22.51
N ARG A 58 5.84 -7.81 -21.28
CA ARG A 58 5.67 -6.89 -20.18
C ARG A 58 6.44 -7.34 -18.94
N VAL A 59 6.87 -6.38 -18.16
CA VAL A 59 7.49 -6.59 -16.85
C VAL A 59 6.48 -6.16 -15.80
N TYR A 60 6.23 -7.02 -14.84
CA TYR A 60 5.38 -6.74 -13.68
C TYR A 60 6.24 -6.79 -12.42
N ASP A 61 5.92 -5.96 -11.45
CA ASP A 61 6.53 -6.02 -10.14
C ASP A 61 6.00 -7.19 -9.29
N ALA A 62 6.55 -7.35 -8.09
CA ALA A 62 6.13 -8.39 -7.15
C ALA A 62 4.65 -8.29 -6.72
N MET A 63 4.00 -7.15 -6.94
CA MET A 63 2.57 -6.94 -6.68
C MET A 63 1.68 -7.21 -7.89
N GLY A 64 2.31 -7.57 -9.03
CA GLY A 64 1.62 -7.82 -10.28
C GLY A 64 1.20 -6.54 -11.02
N GLU A 65 1.81 -5.41 -10.70
CA GLU A 65 1.59 -4.15 -11.41
C GLU A 65 2.55 -4.01 -12.58
N LEU A 66 2.08 -3.39 -13.67
CA LEU A 66 2.90 -3.19 -14.86
C LEU A 66 4.04 -2.22 -14.55
N TYR A 67 5.25 -2.73 -14.52
CA TYR A 67 6.46 -1.94 -14.31
C TYR A 67 7.00 -1.36 -15.63
N ARG A 68 7.04 -2.19 -16.68
CA ARG A 68 7.52 -1.78 -18.00
C ARG A 68 6.83 -2.57 -19.11
N GLU A 69 6.47 -1.91 -20.21
CA GLU A 69 6.11 -2.57 -21.46
C GLU A 69 7.34 -2.59 -22.37
N LEU A 70 7.96 -3.75 -22.53
CA LEU A 70 9.15 -3.93 -23.36
C LEU A 70 8.79 -4.05 -24.84
N ILE A 71 7.72 -4.78 -25.14
CA ILE A 71 7.14 -4.89 -26.47
C ILE A 71 5.64 -4.67 -26.35
N PRO A 72 5.09 -3.57 -26.92
CA PRO A 72 3.65 -3.35 -26.96
C PRO A 72 2.96 -4.40 -27.83
N GLU A 73 1.67 -4.61 -27.65
CA GLU A 73 0.89 -5.58 -28.42
C GLU A 73 1.03 -5.34 -29.93
N THR A 74 1.70 -6.27 -30.61
CA THR A 74 2.13 -6.14 -32.00
C THR A 74 1.96 -7.46 -32.76
N ALA A 75 1.48 -7.40 -33.97
CA ALA A 75 1.40 -8.56 -34.85
C ALA A 75 2.83 -9.06 -35.18
N THR A 76 3.16 -10.26 -34.76
CA THR A 76 4.50 -10.84 -34.88
C THR A 76 4.43 -12.21 -35.51
N ALA A 77 5.39 -12.51 -36.40
CA ALA A 77 5.51 -13.83 -37.00
C ALA A 77 6.08 -14.85 -36.02
N SER A 78 5.74 -16.11 -36.20
CA SER A 78 6.31 -17.24 -35.45
C SER A 78 7.83 -17.28 -35.55
N GLY A 79 8.49 -17.75 -34.49
CA GLY A 79 9.93 -17.86 -34.45
C GLY A 79 10.51 -17.43 -33.11
N THR A 80 11.81 -17.16 -33.08
CA THR A 80 12.52 -16.73 -31.88
C THR A 80 12.92 -15.26 -31.98
N GLY A 81 12.89 -14.56 -30.85
CA GLY A 81 13.37 -13.19 -30.76
C GLY A 81 14.02 -12.92 -29.41
N SER A 82 14.59 -11.71 -29.26
CA SER A 82 15.13 -11.27 -28.00
C SER A 82 14.99 -9.76 -27.83
N VAL A 83 14.92 -9.31 -26.58
CA VAL A 83 14.93 -7.91 -26.17
C VAL A 83 15.85 -7.76 -24.96
N ILE A 84 16.42 -6.58 -24.79
CA ILE A 84 17.26 -6.24 -23.65
C ILE A 84 16.46 -5.36 -22.70
N TRP A 85 16.56 -5.64 -21.41
CA TRP A 85 16.03 -4.80 -20.34
C TRP A 85 17.14 -4.46 -19.34
N ASP A 86 17.23 -3.19 -18.99
CA ASP A 86 18.25 -2.63 -18.09
C ASP A 86 17.73 -2.45 -16.64
N GLY A 87 16.58 -2.99 -16.32
CA GLY A 87 15.94 -2.81 -14.99
C GLY A 87 15.10 -1.54 -14.86
N SER A 88 15.02 -0.69 -15.90
CA SER A 88 14.27 0.57 -15.82
C SER A 88 12.77 0.40 -16.05
N ASP A 89 11.98 1.25 -15.38
CA ASP A 89 10.55 1.44 -15.63
C ASP A 89 10.27 2.31 -16.88
N ALA A 90 9.01 2.67 -17.09
CA ALA A 90 8.60 3.51 -18.22
C ALA A 90 9.15 4.95 -18.15
N SER A 91 9.56 5.43 -16.98
CA SER A 91 10.17 6.75 -16.77
C SER A 91 11.70 6.73 -16.92
N GLY A 92 12.30 5.54 -16.98
CA GLY A 92 13.74 5.33 -16.97
C GLY A 92 14.33 5.16 -15.57
N ALA A 93 13.50 5.09 -14.53
CA ALA A 93 13.96 4.80 -13.18
C ALA A 93 14.26 3.31 -13.02
N GLN A 94 15.41 3.01 -12.38
CA GLN A 94 15.81 1.64 -12.06
C GLN A 94 15.52 1.37 -10.59
N ILE A 95 14.53 0.54 -10.31
CA ILE A 95 14.11 0.18 -8.96
C ILE A 95 14.46 -1.28 -8.73
N PRO A 96 15.39 -1.61 -7.84
CA PRO A 96 15.71 -2.99 -7.49
C PRO A 96 14.47 -3.73 -6.96
N GLY A 97 14.29 -5.00 -7.35
CA GLY A 97 13.07 -5.73 -7.00
C GLY A 97 13.01 -7.10 -7.64
N ASP A 98 12.01 -7.85 -7.21
CA ASP A 98 11.60 -9.07 -7.89
C ASP A 98 10.54 -8.73 -8.94
N TYR A 99 10.75 -9.21 -10.13
CA TYR A 99 9.91 -8.91 -11.28
C TYR A 99 9.46 -10.19 -11.97
N VAL A 100 8.32 -10.13 -12.61
CA VAL A 100 7.82 -11.18 -13.50
C VAL A 100 7.78 -10.63 -14.92
N LEU A 101 8.51 -11.28 -15.80
CA LEU A 101 8.46 -11.03 -17.23
C LEU A 101 7.36 -11.91 -17.82
N SER A 102 6.37 -11.32 -18.45
CA SER A 102 5.21 -12.01 -19.06
C SER A 102 5.21 -11.81 -20.56
N LEU A 103 5.40 -12.91 -21.27
CA LEU A 103 5.24 -13.00 -22.72
C LEU A 103 3.82 -13.45 -23.03
N SER A 104 3.06 -12.65 -23.74
CA SER A 104 1.71 -13.00 -24.20
C SER A 104 1.70 -13.18 -25.72
N LEU A 105 1.01 -14.21 -26.19
CA LEU A 105 0.69 -14.44 -27.59
C LEU A 105 -0.79 -14.78 -27.71
N ASP A 106 -1.58 -13.89 -28.34
CA ASP A 106 -3.03 -13.92 -28.38
C ASP A 106 -3.65 -14.03 -26.98
N HIS A 107 -4.05 -15.23 -26.54
CA HIS A 107 -4.68 -15.48 -25.24
C HIS A 107 -3.85 -16.38 -24.30
N ASN A 108 -2.63 -16.74 -24.72
CA ASN A 108 -1.72 -17.57 -23.94
C ASN A 108 -0.58 -16.72 -23.38
N SER A 109 -0.07 -17.07 -22.21
CA SER A 109 1.11 -16.42 -21.61
C SER A 109 2.15 -17.42 -21.16
N SER A 110 3.41 -16.97 -21.11
CA SER A 110 4.55 -17.67 -20.51
C SER A 110 5.31 -16.66 -19.66
N ASP A 111 5.49 -16.98 -18.38
CA ASP A 111 6.02 -16.06 -17.39
C ASP A 111 7.35 -16.58 -16.81
N ILE A 112 8.27 -15.67 -16.46
CA ILE A 112 9.52 -15.98 -15.79
C ILE A 112 9.84 -14.91 -14.75
N ALA A 113 10.26 -15.34 -13.55
CA ALA A 113 10.67 -14.44 -12.49
C ALA A 113 12.15 -14.09 -12.61
N VAL A 114 12.48 -12.82 -12.33
CA VAL A 114 13.86 -12.30 -12.27
C VAL A 114 14.01 -11.35 -11.10
N THR A 115 15.23 -11.25 -10.55
CA THR A 115 15.56 -10.30 -9.48
C THR A 115 16.51 -9.25 -10.04
N PHE A 116 16.14 -7.98 -9.95
CA PHE A 116 17.03 -6.85 -10.16
C PHE A 116 17.57 -6.44 -8.79
N SER A 117 18.82 -6.77 -8.51
CA SER A 117 19.45 -6.59 -7.19
C SER A 117 20.17 -5.25 -7.10
N GLU A 118 20.18 -4.62 -5.94
CA GLU A 118 21.14 -3.56 -5.65
C GLU A 118 22.55 -4.16 -5.58
N GLY A 119 23.51 -3.52 -6.23
CA GLY A 119 24.92 -3.80 -5.96
C GLY A 119 25.23 -3.47 -4.50
N ASP A 120 26.18 -4.22 -3.89
CA ASP A 120 26.61 -4.02 -2.50
C ASP A 120 26.87 -2.53 -2.18
N MET A 121 25.84 -1.82 -1.79
CA MET A 121 25.95 -0.57 -1.06
C MET A 121 26.10 -0.96 0.41
N ALA A 122 27.26 -0.69 0.96
CA ALA A 122 27.50 -0.88 2.37
C ALA A 122 26.42 -0.13 3.17
N VAL A 123 25.56 -0.90 3.81
CA VAL A 123 24.59 -0.38 4.78
C VAL A 123 25.41 0.20 5.92
N THR A 124 25.47 1.52 6.01
CA THR A 124 25.98 2.18 7.21
C THR A 124 24.89 2.11 8.26
N GLU A 125 25.18 1.37 9.34
CA GLU A 125 24.33 1.26 10.52
C GLU A 125 24.12 2.64 11.17
N ASP A 126 22.95 3.21 10.99
CA ASP A 126 22.18 3.86 12.06
C ASP A 126 20.70 3.95 11.65
N LEU A 127 20.12 2.79 11.51
CA LEU A 127 18.79 2.57 10.98
C LEU A 127 17.86 2.34 12.14
N SER A 128 16.78 3.04 12.13
CA SER A 128 15.58 2.77 12.91
C SER A 128 15.45 3.53 14.23
N LYS A 129 15.07 4.75 14.13
CA LYS A 129 14.16 5.25 15.16
C LYS A 129 12.76 4.72 14.84
N THR A 130 12.53 3.46 15.19
CA THR A 130 11.19 2.89 15.18
C THR A 130 10.35 3.73 16.13
N ILE A 131 9.29 4.35 15.64
CA ILE A 131 8.36 5.10 16.46
C ILE A 131 7.60 4.08 17.30
N THR A 132 7.92 4.04 18.59
CA THR A 132 7.26 3.17 19.57
C THR A 132 6.69 4.03 20.69
N PRO A 133 5.73 3.56 21.49
CA PRO A 133 5.31 4.26 22.68
C PRO A 133 6.47 4.59 23.62
N ALA A 134 7.46 3.70 23.74
CA ALA A 134 8.67 3.95 24.53
C ALA A 134 9.49 5.10 23.95
N TYR A 135 9.65 5.16 22.62
CA TYR A 135 10.33 6.29 21.97
C TYR A 135 9.59 7.60 22.21
N LEU A 136 8.27 7.62 22.01
CA LEU A 136 7.45 8.82 22.26
C LEU A 136 7.54 9.28 23.71
N SER A 137 7.43 8.37 24.68
CA SER A 137 7.51 8.72 26.11
C SER A 137 8.90 9.17 26.55
N GLU A 138 9.97 8.67 25.94
CA GLU A 138 11.35 9.03 26.27
C GLU A 138 11.76 10.39 25.67
N TYR A 139 11.42 10.63 24.41
CA TYR A 139 11.86 11.82 23.68
C TYR A 139 10.79 12.91 23.56
N HIS A 140 9.54 12.56 23.78
CA HIS A 140 8.38 13.44 23.70
C HIS A 140 7.42 13.17 24.87
N PRO A 141 7.84 13.35 26.12
CA PRO A 141 7.00 13.06 27.28
C PRO A 141 5.70 13.90 27.32
N GLU A 142 5.67 15.04 26.65
CA GLU A 142 4.47 15.85 26.42
C GLU A 142 3.41 15.16 25.55
N HIS A 143 3.79 14.10 24.84
CA HIS A 143 2.92 13.34 23.92
C HIS A 143 2.47 11.98 24.47
N GLU A 144 2.62 11.73 25.77
CA GLU A 144 2.19 10.48 26.41
C GLU A 144 0.73 10.10 26.09
N ASN A 145 -0.10 11.10 25.76
CA ASN A 145 -1.49 10.93 25.35
C ASN A 145 -1.75 11.39 23.89
N CYS A 146 -0.76 11.34 23.03
CA CYS A 146 -0.91 11.74 21.64
C CYS A 146 -1.76 10.71 20.88
N TYR A 147 -3.07 10.96 20.77
CA TYR A 147 -4.05 10.08 20.12
C TYR A 147 -3.81 9.87 18.60
N TRP A 148 -3.03 10.70 17.98
CA TRP A 148 -2.69 10.58 16.56
C TRP A 148 -1.40 9.81 16.32
N CYS A 149 -0.56 9.65 17.34
CA CYS A 149 0.62 8.78 17.33
C CYS A 149 0.29 7.43 17.97
N THR A 150 -0.49 7.44 19.04
CA THR A 150 -0.84 6.25 19.82
C THR A 150 -2.32 5.94 19.63
N PRO A 151 -2.67 4.77 19.11
CA PRO A 151 -4.06 4.38 18.95
C PRO A 151 -4.84 4.44 20.25
N MET A 152 -6.03 5.00 20.15
CA MET A 152 -7.00 5.04 21.25
C MET A 152 -7.77 3.71 21.33
N ASP A 153 -8.43 3.48 22.44
CA ASP A 153 -9.48 2.47 22.49
C ASP A 153 -10.62 2.88 21.56
N ILE A 154 -10.80 2.15 20.47
CA ILE A 154 -11.80 2.46 19.45
C ILE A 154 -13.23 2.32 19.97
N THR A 155 -13.43 1.64 21.09
CA THR A 155 -14.73 1.49 21.76
C THR A 155 -15.11 2.65 22.67
N ASP A 156 -14.15 3.52 23.00
CA ASP A 156 -14.40 4.81 23.67
C ASP A 156 -14.91 5.83 22.61
N GLU A 157 -16.18 5.65 22.24
CA GLU A 157 -16.79 6.45 21.16
C GLU A 157 -16.75 7.96 21.45
N GLU A 158 -16.88 8.37 22.73
CA GLU A 158 -16.86 9.77 23.13
C GLU A 158 -15.50 10.39 22.88
N ALA A 159 -14.43 9.73 23.31
CA ALA A 159 -13.06 10.21 23.14
C ALA A 159 -12.66 10.21 21.64
N VAL A 160 -12.97 9.14 20.90
CA VAL A 160 -12.68 9.05 19.46
C VAL A 160 -13.46 10.13 18.68
N TRP A 161 -14.73 10.37 19.03
CA TRP A 161 -15.52 11.40 18.36
C TRP A 161 -15.01 12.82 18.67
N ALA A 162 -14.60 13.07 19.91
CA ALA A 162 -13.96 14.34 20.29
C ALA A 162 -12.71 14.60 19.46
N MET A 163 -11.86 13.58 19.29
CA MET A 163 -10.69 13.64 18.41
C MET A 163 -11.07 13.94 16.96
N LEU A 164 -12.06 13.21 16.41
CA LEU A 164 -12.46 13.33 15.00
C LEU A 164 -13.08 14.70 14.66
N THR A 165 -13.66 15.37 15.63
CA THR A 165 -14.34 16.66 15.44
C THR A 165 -13.54 17.86 15.92
N ALA A 166 -12.45 17.65 16.65
CA ALA A 166 -11.56 18.71 17.08
C ALA A 166 -10.95 19.48 15.88
N PRO A 167 -10.83 20.80 15.98
CA PRO A 167 -10.17 21.60 14.95
C PRO A 167 -8.75 21.13 14.68
N VAL A 168 -8.30 21.25 13.44
CA VAL A 168 -6.93 20.90 13.02
C VAL A 168 -6.23 22.11 12.41
N THR A 169 -4.92 22.18 12.57
CA THR A 169 -4.08 23.16 11.90
C THR A 169 -3.47 22.54 10.66
N VAL A 170 -3.66 23.17 9.52
CA VAL A 170 -3.16 22.73 8.21
C VAL A 170 -2.36 23.82 7.54
N LEU A 171 -1.60 23.46 6.51
CA LEU A 171 -0.88 24.42 5.68
C LEU A 171 -1.83 25.06 4.65
N ASP A 172 -1.92 26.39 4.63
CA ASP A 172 -2.77 27.16 3.71
C ASP A 172 -2.11 27.32 2.32
N ILE A 173 -1.99 26.21 1.62
CA ILE A 173 -1.58 26.13 0.21
C ILE A 173 -2.37 25.01 -0.47
N ASP A 174 -2.40 25.00 -1.81
CA ASP A 174 -3.11 23.98 -2.60
C ASP A 174 -2.79 22.54 -2.16
N GLN A 175 -3.81 21.70 -2.12
CA GLN A 175 -3.77 20.29 -1.69
C GLN A 175 -2.78 19.38 -2.44
N LYS A 176 -2.22 19.85 -3.55
CA LYS A 176 -1.18 19.18 -4.34
C LYS A 176 0.19 19.83 -4.21
N GLN A 177 0.30 20.80 -3.34
CA GLN A 177 1.57 21.46 -3.04
C GLN A 177 2.08 20.99 -1.68
N GLN A 178 3.40 20.99 -1.56
CA GLN A 178 4.09 20.63 -0.34
C GLN A 178 5.00 21.79 0.10
N ALA A 179 5.21 21.88 1.42
CA ALA A 179 6.21 22.74 2.00
C ALA A 179 7.24 21.91 2.78
N ILE A 180 8.46 22.44 2.84
CA ILE A 180 9.55 21.86 3.64
C ILE A 180 9.41 22.37 5.08
N VAL A 181 9.36 21.43 6.02
CA VAL A 181 9.53 21.69 7.45
C VAL A 181 11.03 21.71 7.75
N ARG A 182 11.51 22.68 8.51
CA ARG A 182 12.92 22.98 8.71
C ARG A 182 13.43 22.57 10.10
N ALA A 183 14.71 22.23 10.19
CA ALA A 183 15.36 21.92 11.47
C ALA A 183 15.50 23.14 12.40
N GLN A 184 15.52 24.35 11.84
CA GLN A 184 15.63 25.61 12.55
C GLN A 184 14.64 26.63 11.93
N PRO A 185 14.22 27.67 12.67
CA PRO A 185 13.30 28.70 12.19
C PRO A 185 13.97 29.66 11.18
N ASP A 186 14.48 29.12 10.08
CA ASP A 186 15.20 29.79 9.01
C ASP A 186 14.92 29.06 7.67
N LYS A 187 14.69 29.84 6.60
CA LYS A 187 14.43 29.34 5.24
C LYS A 187 15.60 28.57 4.62
N GLU A 188 16.81 28.87 5.04
CA GLU A 188 18.03 28.22 4.57
C GLU A 188 18.43 27.00 5.43
N ALA A 189 17.71 26.76 6.54
CA ALA A 189 17.96 25.61 7.39
C ALA A 189 17.65 24.28 6.66
N GLU A 190 18.26 23.20 7.12
CA GLU A 190 18.03 21.85 6.62
C GLU A 190 16.53 21.50 6.67
N GLY A 191 16.04 20.83 5.62
CA GLY A 191 14.69 20.29 5.59
C GLY A 191 14.63 18.94 6.32
N VAL A 192 13.69 18.79 7.24
CA VAL A 192 13.51 17.58 8.06
C VAL A 192 12.24 16.81 7.74
N ALA A 193 11.25 17.44 7.08
CA ALA A 193 10.02 16.78 6.66
C ALA A 193 9.37 17.51 5.47
N MET A 194 8.44 16.84 4.83
CA MET A 194 7.52 17.41 3.86
C MET A 194 6.12 17.50 4.47
N LEU A 195 5.43 18.60 4.24
CA LEU A 195 4.07 18.86 4.69
C LEU A 195 3.16 19.16 3.49
N THR A 196 2.10 18.40 3.33
CA THR A 196 1.12 18.62 2.24
C THR A 196 0.09 19.68 2.62
N GLY A 197 -0.27 20.53 1.64
CA GLY A 197 -1.23 21.61 1.82
C GLY A 197 -2.66 21.15 2.09
N GLU A 198 -3.46 22.00 2.75
CA GLU A 198 -4.89 21.86 3.07
C GLU A 198 -5.32 20.56 3.76
N SER A 199 -4.66 19.45 3.45
CA SER A 199 -5.12 18.11 3.85
C SER A 199 -4.48 17.57 5.10
N GLN A 200 -3.16 17.75 5.24
CA GLN A 200 -2.39 17.17 6.34
C GLN A 200 -2.37 18.11 7.53
N ALA A 201 -2.81 17.62 8.68
CA ALA A 201 -2.74 18.38 9.93
C ALA A 201 -1.33 18.33 10.56
N VAL A 202 -1.02 19.38 11.29
CA VAL A 202 0.15 19.47 12.17
C VAL A 202 -0.30 19.86 13.55
N HIS A 203 0.46 19.45 14.58
CA HIS A 203 0.32 19.97 15.94
C HIS A 203 1.33 21.09 16.15
N VAL A 204 0.82 22.26 16.48
CA VAL A 204 1.66 23.44 16.82
C VAL A 204 2.05 23.32 18.27
N LEU A 205 3.34 23.08 18.51
CA LEU A 205 3.91 22.97 19.85
C LEU A 205 4.23 24.35 20.44
N GLU A 206 4.75 25.24 19.59
CA GLU A 206 5.13 26.60 19.98
C GLU A 206 5.05 27.55 18.80
N SER A 207 4.58 28.77 19.01
CA SER A 207 4.67 29.87 18.04
C SER A 207 5.68 30.90 18.51
N LEU A 208 6.71 31.13 17.68
CA LEU A 208 7.81 32.03 18.03
C LEU A 208 7.52 33.46 17.59
N ASP A 209 8.09 34.43 18.28
CA ASP A 209 7.96 35.87 17.96
C ASP A 209 8.56 36.26 16.61
N ASN A 210 9.39 35.39 16.02
CA ASN A 210 10.04 35.64 14.72
C ASN A 210 9.22 35.21 13.51
N GLY A 211 7.95 34.81 13.69
CA GLY A 211 7.05 34.38 12.62
C GLY A 211 7.17 32.91 12.20
N TRP A 212 7.81 32.09 13.04
CA TRP A 212 7.92 30.64 12.86
C TRP A 212 7.15 29.90 13.95
N SER A 213 6.64 28.72 13.62
CA SER A 213 6.03 27.80 14.57
C SER A 213 6.79 26.47 14.59
N LEU A 214 7.08 25.97 15.78
CA LEU A 214 7.51 24.60 15.99
C LEU A 214 6.29 23.69 15.86
N VAL A 215 6.35 22.73 14.97
CA VAL A 215 5.26 21.78 14.70
C VAL A 215 5.77 20.36 14.78
N GLU A 216 4.85 19.43 15.00
CA GLU A 216 5.11 18.02 14.86
C GLU A 216 4.12 17.39 13.87
N LEU A 217 4.58 16.37 13.13
CA LEU A 217 3.85 15.73 12.05
C LEU A 217 4.50 14.40 11.65
N TYR A 218 3.76 13.59 10.90
CA TYR A 218 4.37 12.57 10.04
C TYR A 218 4.75 13.19 8.71
N SER A 219 5.99 12.98 8.25
CA SER A 219 6.45 13.53 6.97
C SER A 219 5.69 12.91 5.80
N SER A 220 5.15 13.74 4.91
CA SER A 220 4.47 13.32 3.67
C SER A 220 5.41 13.34 2.47
N SER A 221 6.59 12.74 2.59
CA SER A 221 7.47 12.56 1.44
C SER A 221 6.88 11.56 0.45
N PHE A 222 6.99 11.88 -0.85
CA PHE A 222 6.65 11.01 -1.97
C PHE A 222 7.90 10.74 -2.80
N HIS A 223 7.81 9.86 -3.79
CA HIS A 223 8.95 9.46 -4.63
C HIS A 223 9.76 10.66 -5.18
N ASP A 224 9.12 11.72 -5.59
CA ASP A 224 9.72 12.93 -6.17
C ASP A 224 9.98 14.06 -5.17
N SER A 225 9.67 13.86 -3.88
CA SER A 225 9.93 14.86 -2.84
C SER A 225 11.40 15.14 -2.67
N THR A 226 11.74 16.40 -2.31
CA THR A 226 13.13 16.80 -2.05
C THR A 226 13.69 16.24 -0.75
N ILE A 227 12.82 16.01 0.24
CA ILE A 227 13.17 15.36 1.51
C ILE A 227 12.64 13.92 1.45
N LYS A 228 13.47 12.95 1.73
CA LYS A 228 13.16 11.52 1.60
C LYS A 228 12.83 10.87 2.95
N HIS A 229 12.02 11.52 3.76
CA HIS A 229 11.54 11.01 5.04
C HIS A 229 10.12 10.46 4.89
N TRP A 230 10.01 9.19 4.55
CA TRP A 230 8.75 8.53 4.19
C TRP A 230 7.87 8.34 5.39
N ASN A 231 6.93 8.88 5.80
CA ASN A 231 6.12 8.65 7.01
C ASN A 231 6.90 8.79 8.34
N ALA A 232 8.02 9.52 8.35
CA ALA A 232 8.78 9.75 9.58
C ALA A 232 8.04 10.72 10.50
N PHE A 233 7.84 10.32 11.77
CA PHE A 233 7.36 11.23 12.80
C PHE A 233 8.48 12.22 13.15
N THR A 234 8.18 13.50 13.09
CA THR A 234 9.23 14.54 13.14
C THR A 234 8.70 15.82 13.74
N THR A 235 9.59 16.58 14.40
CA THR A 235 9.38 17.95 14.79
C THR A 235 10.24 18.88 13.95
N GLY A 236 9.75 20.09 13.69
CA GLY A 236 10.49 21.10 12.96
C GLY A 236 9.73 22.41 12.84
N TYR A 237 10.26 23.34 12.08
CA TYR A 237 9.74 24.70 11.98
C TYR A 237 9.09 24.96 10.63
N ILE A 238 7.95 25.66 10.65
CA ILE A 238 7.24 26.18 9.50
C ILE A 238 6.88 27.66 9.73
N GLU A 239 6.74 28.45 8.68
CA GLU A 239 6.31 29.84 8.77
C GLU A 239 4.87 29.90 9.31
N THR A 240 4.66 30.65 10.41
CA THR A 240 3.37 30.72 11.12
C THR A 240 2.24 31.25 10.24
N ASP A 241 2.53 32.21 9.36
CA ASP A 241 1.57 32.83 8.47
C ASP A 241 1.05 31.90 7.36
N ARG A 242 1.69 30.75 7.19
CA ARG A 242 1.24 29.68 6.28
C ARG A 242 0.28 28.68 6.92
N LEU A 243 0.06 28.78 8.22
CA LEU A 243 -0.80 27.87 8.97
C LEU A 243 -2.21 28.45 9.14
N THR A 244 -3.21 27.61 8.98
CA THR A 244 -4.61 27.96 9.23
C THR A 244 -5.31 26.87 10.01
N THR A 245 -6.34 27.23 10.80
CA THR A 245 -7.12 26.29 11.58
C THR A 245 -8.43 25.99 10.86
N VAL A 246 -8.75 24.70 10.69
CA VAL A 246 -9.96 24.20 10.04
C VAL A 246 -10.77 23.39 11.02
N THR A 247 -12.08 23.64 11.08
CA THR A 247 -13.02 22.77 11.83
C THR A 247 -13.49 21.66 10.89
N PRO A 248 -13.26 20.37 11.24
CA PRO A 248 -13.71 19.25 10.45
C PRO A 248 -15.23 19.12 10.38
N ASN A 249 -15.70 18.29 9.45
CA ASN A 249 -17.11 17.90 9.35
C ASN A 249 -17.57 17.28 10.68
N GLN A 250 -18.77 17.69 11.15
CA GLN A 250 -19.35 17.27 12.43
C GLN A 250 -20.37 16.12 12.28
N THR A 251 -20.50 15.54 11.10
CA THR A 251 -21.43 14.43 10.85
C THR A 251 -20.72 13.10 10.74
N TYR A 252 -19.57 13.09 10.06
CA TYR A 252 -18.75 11.89 9.83
C TYR A 252 -17.30 12.13 10.20
N GLY A 253 -16.65 11.07 10.68
CA GLY A 253 -15.22 10.98 10.86
C GLY A 253 -14.75 9.56 10.59
N MET A 254 -13.48 9.38 10.25
CA MET A 254 -12.92 8.07 9.93
C MET A 254 -11.60 7.86 10.66
N VAL A 255 -11.40 6.63 11.13
CA VAL A 255 -10.11 6.16 11.64
C VAL A 255 -9.68 4.97 10.81
N ILE A 256 -8.42 4.94 10.39
CA ILE A 256 -7.80 3.76 9.78
C ILE A 256 -6.70 3.27 10.69
N ASP A 257 -6.77 2.01 11.03
CA ASP A 257 -5.75 1.32 11.77
C ASP A 257 -4.92 0.46 10.83
N LYS A 258 -3.66 0.83 10.63
CA LYS A 258 -2.74 0.09 9.75
C LYS A 258 -2.39 -1.30 10.27
N LEU A 259 -2.43 -1.52 11.58
CA LEU A 259 -2.19 -2.84 12.16
C LEU A 259 -3.30 -3.81 11.79
N THR A 260 -4.55 -3.37 11.95
CA THR A 260 -5.72 -4.23 11.70
C THR A 260 -6.23 -4.15 10.26
N GLN A 261 -5.69 -3.25 9.44
CA GLN A 261 -6.17 -2.96 8.08
C GLN A 261 -7.69 -2.71 8.06
N THR A 262 -8.15 -1.93 9.03
CA THR A 262 -9.57 -1.66 9.25
C THR A 262 -9.83 -0.15 9.21
N LEU A 263 -10.91 0.23 8.51
CA LEU A 263 -11.48 1.56 8.57
C LEU A 263 -12.69 1.53 9.51
N TYR A 264 -12.66 2.39 10.53
CA TYR A 264 -13.76 2.64 11.45
C TYR A 264 -14.46 3.93 11.03
N LEU A 265 -15.72 3.83 10.67
CA LEU A 265 -16.56 4.95 10.28
C LEU A 265 -17.40 5.39 11.47
N PHE A 266 -17.21 6.63 11.90
CA PHE A 266 -18.02 7.27 12.94
C PHE A 266 -19.05 8.19 12.32
N LYS A 267 -20.21 8.23 12.93
CA LYS A 267 -21.30 9.13 12.57
C LYS A 267 -21.93 9.71 13.84
N GLU A 268 -21.95 11.04 13.96
CA GLU A 268 -22.68 11.76 15.03
C GLU A 268 -22.39 11.21 16.44
N GLY A 269 -21.12 10.89 16.72
CA GLY A 269 -20.67 10.41 18.04
C GLY A 269 -20.57 8.90 18.20
N HIS A 270 -21.01 8.11 17.23
CA HIS A 270 -21.06 6.66 17.36
C HIS A 270 -20.28 5.94 16.28
N LEU A 271 -19.68 4.79 16.63
CA LEU A 271 -19.13 3.86 15.66
C LEU A 271 -20.26 3.31 14.79
N TYR A 272 -20.32 3.76 13.55
CA TYR A 272 -21.40 3.46 12.63
C TYR A 272 -21.17 2.20 11.81
N SER A 273 -19.93 1.94 11.41
CA SER A 273 -19.57 0.76 10.61
C SER A 273 -18.08 0.52 10.59
N THR A 274 -17.67 -0.71 10.27
CA THR A 274 -16.29 -1.09 10.00
C THR A 274 -16.15 -1.64 8.60
N LEU A 275 -15.04 -1.34 7.93
CA LEU A 275 -14.72 -1.80 6.58
C LEU A 275 -13.29 -2.33 6.52
N LEU A 276 -13.08 -3.41 5.78
CA LEU A 276 -11.73 -3.86 5.44
C LEU A 276 -11.09 -2.89 4.46
N VAL A 277 -9.80 -2.62 4.69
CA VAL A 277 -8.98 -1.80 3.80
C VAL A 277 -7.67 -2.51 3.44
N SER A 278 -6.95 -1.95 2.48
CA SER A 278 -5.56 -2.27 2.21
C SER A 278 -4.78 -0.98 2.07
N THR A 279 -3.80 -0.80 2.94
CA THR A 279 -2.89 0.35 2.94
C THR A 279 -1.63 0.05 2.13
N GLY A 280 -0.71 1.00 2.06
CA GLY A 280 0.53 0.91 1.32
C GLY A 280 1.44 -0.22 1.79
N LEU A 281 2.05 -0.91 0.83
CA LEU A 281 3.08 -1.91 1.08
C LEU A 281 4.45 -1.27 0.81
N ALA A 282 5.01 -0.66 1.84
CA ALA A 282 6.37 -0.16 1.80
C ALA A 282 7.38 -1.29 1.99
N ASN A 283 8.51 -1.14 1.36
CA ASN A 283 9.69 -1.99 1.57
C ASN A 283 10.94 -1.13 1.33
N GLU A 284 12.12 -1.67 1.56
CA GLU A 284 13.39 -0.96 1.40
C GLU A 284 13.58 -0.35 0.00
N ARG A 285 12.98 -0.94 -1.01
CA ARG A 285 13.07 -0.50 -2.41
C ARG A 285 12.03 0.56 -2.77
N GLN A 286 10.86 0.49 -2.16
CA GLN A 286 9.72 1.39 -2.39
C GLN A 286 9.19 1.96 -1.07
N PRO A 287 10.03 2.65 -0.29
CA PRO A 287 9.63 3.19 1.02
C PRO A 287 8.54 4.27 0.89
N TYR A 288 8.46 4.92 -0.26
CA TYR A 288 7.44 5.91 -0.60
C TYR A 288 6.03 5.32 -0.80
N ASN A 289 5.90 3.98 -0.86
CA ASN A 289 4.61 3.30 -0.91
C ASN A 289 3.90 3.27 0.46
N GLU A 290 4.54 3.73 1.52
CA GLU A 290 3.89 3.81 2.83
C GLU A 290 2.68 4.73 2.81
N THR A 291 1.54 4.25 3.32
CA THR A 291 0.41 5.14 3.64
C THR A 291 0.79 6.00 4.84
N ARG A 292 0.77 7.32 4.67
CA ARG A 292 1.18 8.27 5.72
C ARG A 292 0.22 8.20 6.89
N SER A 293 0.82 8.20 8.09
CA SER A 293 0.08 8.23 9.36
C SER A 293 -0.22 9.67 9.79
N GLY A 294 -1.06 9.83 10.80
CA GLY A 294 -1.42 11.13 11.35
C GLY A 294 -2.85 11.56 11.03
N GLU A 295 -3.09 12.84 11.03
CA GLU A 295 -4.41 13.44 10.84
C GLU A 295 -4.52 14.11 9.46
N PHE A 296 -5.61 13.84 8.79
CA PHE A 296 -5.89 14.36 7.45
C PHE A 296 -7.32 14.85 7.33
N LEU A 297 -7.57 15.72 6.34
CA LEU A 297 -8.91 16.07 5.88
C LEU A 297 -9.14 15.48 4.49
N ILE A 298 -10.33 14.98 4.22
CA ILE A 298 -10.77 14.74 2.85
C ILE A 298 -10.89 16.10 2.15
N VAL A 299 -10.06 16.35 1.14
CA VAL A 299 -9.96 17.69 0.51
C VAL A 299 -10.57 17.75 -0.88
N SER A 300 -10.66 16.64 -1.59
CA SER A 300 -11.35 16.63 -2.89
C SER A 300 -11.90 15.27 -3.29
N ARG A 301 -12.83 15.30 -4.24
CA ARG A 301 -13.43 14.14 -4.89
C ARG A 301 -12.80 13.99 -6.27
N VAL A 302 -11.86 13.06 -6.40
CA VAL A 302 -11.10 12.87 -7.65
C VAL A 302 -11.95 12.13 -8.70
N GLY A 303 -12.76 11.19 -8.27
CA GLY A 303 -13.51 10.31 -9.18
C GLY A 303 -12.69 9.08 -9.56
N ASP A 304 -12.97 8.54 -10.73
CA ASP A 304 -12.25 7.37 -11.25
C ASP A 304 -10.91 7.80 -11.86
N PHE A 305 -9.85 7.06 -11.57
CA PHE A 305 -8.54 7.28 -12.19
C PHE A 305 -7.89 5.94 -12.53
N ASN A 306 -6.93 5.97 -13.43
CA ASN A 306 -6.12 4.80 -13.77
C ASN A 306 -4.82 4.84 -12.98
N SER A 307 -4.47 3.70 -12.38
CA SER A 307 -3.15 3.39 -11.87
C SER A 307 -2.71 2.14 -12.61
N ASP A 308 -1.66 2.29 -13.41
CA ASP A 308 -1.24 1.26 -14.37
C ASP A 308 -2.41 0.80 -15.25
N ASN A 309 -2.63 -0.49 -15.38
CA ASN A 309 -3.75 -1.04 -16.15
C ASN A 309 -5.05 -1.19 -15.34
N MET A 310 -5.08 -0.69 -14.10
CA MET A 310 -6.23 -0.84 -13.21
C MET A 310 -7.01 0.46 -13.09
N ILE A 311 -8.30 0.32 -12.89
CA ILE A 311 -9.22 1.43 -12.60
C ILE A 311 -9.44 1.47 -11.09
N CYS A 312 -9.04 2.58 -10.49
CA CYS A 312 -9.32 2.95 -9.10
C CYS A 312 -10.57 3.82 -9.08
N ALA A 313 -11.69 3.26 -8.62
CA ALA A 313 -12.97 3.94 -8.74
C ALA A 313 -13.27 4.85 -7.54
N LYS A 314 -13.89 6.01 -7.83
CA LYS A 314 -14.51 6.89 -6.83
C LYS A 314 -13.55 7.37 -5.74
N ALA A 315 -12.39 7.84 -6.14
CA ALA A 315 -11.32 8.24 -5.24
C ALA A 315 -11.62 9.55 -4.49
N LEU A 316 -11.41 9.54 -3.19
CA LEU A 316 -11.41 10.70 -2.28
C LEU A 316 -9.96 11.00 -1.89
N ARG A 317 -9.52 12.26 -2.07
CA ARG A 317 -8.16 12.68 -1.72
C ARG A 317 -8.09 13.06 -0.25
N PHE A 318 -7.13 12.47 0.46
CA PHE A 318 -6.80 12.84 1.83
C PHE A 318 -5.36 13.34 2.00
N ASN A 319 -4.48 13.03 1.04
CA ASN A 319 -3.12 13.57 1.00
C ASN A 319 -2.74 13.73 -0.48
N ASP A 320 -1.71 14.43 -0.85
CA ASP A 320 -1.35 14.75 -2.23
C ASP A 320 -1.56 13.58 -3.20
N GLY A 321 -0.69 12.57 -3.14
CA GLY A 321 -0.78 11.35 -3.94
C GLY A 321 -1.66 10.24 -3.34
N ASP A 322 -1.99 10.31 -2.05
CA ASP A 322 -2.71 9.25 -1.36
C ASP A 322 -4.23 9.46 -1.41
N LEU A 323 -4.94 8.47 -1.92
CA LEU A 323 -6.37 8.50 -2.15
C LEU A 323 -7.05 7.33 -1.46
N LEU A 324 -8.27 7.55 -0.99
CA LEU A 324 -9.18 6.50 -0.54
C LEU A 324 -10.08 6.11 -1.71
N HIS A 325 -10.03 4.84 -2.18
CA HIS A 325 -10.77 4.41 -3.35
C HIS A 325 -11.26 2.95 -3.24
N GLU A 326 -12.22 2.56 -4.08
CA GLU A 326 -12.66 1.16 -4.18
C GLU A 326 -11.48 0.26 -4.56
N VAL A 327 -11.49 -1.00 -4.09
CA VAL A 327 -10.58 -2.04 -4.59
C VAL A 327 -10.44 -1.93 -6.10
N PRO A 328 -9.23 -1.81 -6.65
CA PRO A 328 -9.02 -1.63 -8.10
C PRO A 328 -9.53 -2.82 -8.93
N HIS A 329 -9.87 -2.56 -10.17
CA HIS A 329 -10.29 -3.59 -11.12
C HIS A 329 -9.74 -3.33 -12.51
N ILE A 330 -9.63 -4.38 -13.31
CA ILE A 330 -9.43 -4.30 -14.74
C ILE A 330 -10.75 -4.53 -15.46
N LEU A 331 -10.83 -4.18 -16.74
CA LEU A 331 -11.95 -4.54 -17.60
C LEU A 331 -11.61 -5.78 -18.41
N ASN A 332 -12.48 -6.78 -18.35
CA ASN A 332 -12.44 -7.90 -19.29
C ASN A 332 -12.79 -7.44 -20.71
N ALA A 333 -12.51 -8.28 -21.70
CA ALA A 333 -12.80 -7.98 -23.11
C ALA A 333 -14.29 -7.67 -23.40
N ASP A 334 -15.20 -8.17 -22.58
CA ASP A 334 -16.65 -7.89 -22.64
C ASP A 334 -17.08 -6.63 -21.89
N GLY A 335 -16.12 -5.90 -21.30
CA GLY A 335 -16.37 -4.69 -20.50
C GLY A 335 -16.81 -4.96 -19.06
N THR A 336 -16.87 -6.20 -18.63
CA THR A 336 -17.15 -6.52 -17.22
C THR A 336 -15.94 -6.24 -16.32
N LYS A 337 -16.20 -5.85 -15.07
CA LYS A 337 -15.15 -5.57 -14.08
C LYS A 337 -14.58 -6.88 -13.53
N ASN A 338 -13.27 -6.98 -13.48
CA ASN A 338 -12.55 -8.08 -12.86
C ASN A 338 -11.72 -7.58 -11.68
N TYR A 339 -12.01 -8.08 -10.50
CA TYR A 339 -11.36 -7.74 -9.23
C TYR A 339 -10.42 -8.86 -8.74
N GLY A 340 -10.28 -9.96 -9.48
CA GLY A 340 -9.57 -11.17 -9.06
C GLY A 340 -8.11 -10.95 -8.69
N TYR A 341 -7.47 -9.90 -9.21
CA TYR A 341 -6.06 -9.58 -8.95
C TYR A 341 -5.83 -8.75 -7.68
N THR A 342 -6.88 -8.16 -7.11
CA THR A 342 -6.74 -7.15 -6.04
C THR A 342 -7.59 -7.44 -4.81
N GLU A 343 -8.78 -8.03 -4.99
CA GLU A 343 -9.74 -8.22 -3.91
C GLU A 343 -9.27 -9.21 -2.83
N TYR A 344 -8.51 -10.24 -3.22
CA TYR A 344 -7.96 -11.21 -2.27
C TYR A 344 -6.87 -10.62 -1.35
N LYS A 345 -6.32 -9.46 -1.70
CA LYS A 345 -5.34 -8.74 -0.88
C LYS A 345 -6.00 -7.81 0.15
N LEU A 346 -7.33 -7.68 0.09
CA LEU A 346 -8.04 -6.81 1.02
C LEU A 346 -7.86 -7.31 2.47
N GLY A 347 -7.58 -6.39 3.39
CA GLY A 347 -7.22 -6.72 4.76
C GLY A 347 -5.70 -6.83 5.00
N THR A 348 -4.88 -6.71 3.95
CA THR A 348 -3.41 -6.71 4.04
C THR A 348 -2.83 -5.43 3.44
N ARG A 349 -1.57 -5.11 3.72
CA ARG A 349 -0.83 -4.06 3.00
C ARG A 349 -0.63 -4.49 1.56
N ALA A 350 -1.03 -3.67 0.58
CA ALA A 350 -1.00 -4.08 -0.83
C ALA A 350 -1.04 -2.94 -1.84
N SER A 351 -0.92 -1.67 -1.43
CA SER A 351 -1.02 -0.52 -2.34
C SER A 351 0.28 0.28 -2.39
N HIS A 352 0.33 1.29 -3.24
CA HIS A 352 1.44 2.25 -3.35
C HIS A 352 1.21 3.54 -2.52
N GLY A 353 0.50 3.45 -1.39
CA GLY A 353 0.19 4.57 -0.51
C GLY A 353 -1.30 4.86 -0.42
N CYS A 354 -2.05 4.69 -1.50
CA CYS A 354 -3.51 4.78 -1.49
C CYS A 354 -4.15 3.76 -0.54
N ILE A 355 -5.38 4.02 -0.12
CA ILE A 355 -6.15 3.11 0.73
C ILE A 355 -7.27 2.49 -0.12
N ARG A 356 -7.14 1.19 -0.36
CA ARG A 356 -8.14 0.38 -1.05
C ARG A 356 -9.21 -0.01 -0.05
N VAL A 357 -10.48 0.23 -0.35
CA VAL A 357 -11.62 -0.06 0.54
C VAL A 357 -12.50 -1.13 -0.07
N GLN A 358 -13.05 -2.01 0.77
CA GLN A 358 -13.95 -3.08 0.33
C GLN A 358 -15.10 -2.55 -0.54
N ARG A 359 -15.39 -3.27 -1.62
CA ARG A 359 -16.51 -3.00 -2.53
C ARG A 359 -17.78 -3.73 -2.13
N GLN A 360 -17.65 -4.84 -1.42
CA GLN A 360 -18.79 -5.60 -0.91
C GLN A 360 -19.46 -4.83 0.21
N LYS A 361 -20.78 -4.74 0.19
CA LYS A 361 -21.54 -4.14 1.30
C LYS A 361 -21.48 -5.06 2.50
N ASN A 362 -21.24 -4.49 3.67
CA ASN A 362 -21.41 -5.18 4.94
C ASN A 362 -22.91 -5.19 5.35
N GLU A 363 -23.23 -5.72 6.54
CA GLU A 363 -24.58 -5.83 7.07
C GLU A 363 -25.31 -4.48 7.17
N GLN A 364 -24.57 -3.39 7.47
CA GLN A 364 -25.12 -2.05 7.54
C GLN A 364 -25.34 -1.45 6.14
N GLY A 365 -25.05 -2.18 5.07
CA GLY A 365 -25.15 -1.71 3.69
C GLY A 365 -24.03 -0.78 3.26
N ILE A 366 -22.93 -0.71 4.04
CA ILE A 366 -21.80 0.19 3.85
C ILE A 366 -20.71 -0.49 3.03
N ASN A 367 -20.12 0.26 2.12
CA ASN A 367 -18.92 -0.10 1.33
C ASN A 367 -18.27 1.18 0.81
N HIS A 368 -17.27 1.08 -0.06
CA HIS A 368 -16.62 2.27 -0.63
C HIS A 368 -17.58 3.19 -1.41
N MET A 369 -18.51 2.62 -2.18
CA MET A 369 -19.51 3.44 -2.90
C MET A 369 -20.37 4.27 -1.96
N TRP A 370 -20.74 3.69 -0.81
CA TRP A 370 -21.46 4.42 0.22
C TRP A 370 -20.59 5.57 0.79
N LEU A 371 -19.28 5.31 1.06
CA LEU A 371 -18.36 6.37 1.49
C LEU A 371 -18.30 7.50 0.45
N TRP A 372 -18.16 7.14 -0.81
CA TRP A 372 -18.19 8.13 -1.90
C TRP A 372 -19.43 8.99 -1.87
N ASP A 373 -20.61 8.43 -1.68
CA ASP A 373 -21.87 9.17 -1.71
C ASP A 373 -22.09 10.07 -0.48
N ASN A 374 -21.56 9.68 0.69
CA ASN A 374 -21.89 10.31 1.97
C ASN A 374 -20.75 11.14 2.57
N ILE A 375 -19.49 10.74 2.40
CA ILE A 375 -18.34 11.47 2.96
C ILE A 375 -18.13 12.78 2.19
N LYS A 376 -18.00 13.86 2.93
CA LYS A 376 -17.86 15.22 2.40
C LYS A 376 -16.40 15.70 2.52
N VAL A 377 -16.06 16.67 1.70
CA VAL A 377 -14.84 17.46 1.89
C VAL A 377 -14.86 18.09 3.29
N GLY A 378 -13.73 18.10 3.96
CA GLY A 378 -13.57 18.53 5.35
C GLY A 378 -13.86 17.41 6.37
N THR A 379 -14.20 16.19 5.96
CA THR A 379 -14.28 15.04 6.90
C THR A 379 -12.86 14.68 7.34
N LYS A 380 -12.66 14.55 8.67
CA LYS A 380 -11.38 14.16 9.25
C LYS A 380 -11.15 12.67 9.09
N LEU A 381 -9.93 12.31 8.73
CA LEU A 381 -9.41 10.96 8.64
C LEU A 381 -8.15 10.88 9.50
N VAL A 382 -8.14 10.01 10.49
CA VAL A 382 -6.98 9.70 11.32
C VAL A 382 -6.44 8.34 10.91
N ILE A 383 -5.13 8.23 10.71
CA ILE A 383 -4.47 6.99 10.31
C ILE A 383 -3.44 6.63 11.37
N TRP A 384 -3.72 5.55 12.09
CA TRP A 384 -2.84 5.03 13.13
C TRP A 384 -1.74 4.14 12.58
N GLU A 385 -0.53 4.38 13.09
CA GLU A 385 0.69 3.66 12.74
C GLU A 385 0.70 2.24 13.35
N ASP A 386 1.33 1.31 12.64
CA ASP A 386 1.55 -0.08 13.07
C ASP A 386 3.01 -0.33 13.53
N TYR A 387 3.54 0.54 14.38
CA TYR A 387 4.91 0.48 14.88
C TYR A 387 5.24 -0.83 15.64
N ALA A 388 6.54 -1.13 15.77
CA ALA A 388 7.02 -2.32 16.47
C ALA A 388 6.56 -2.37 17.94
N GLY A 389 6.25 -3.56 18.41
CA GLY A 389 5.72 -3.82 19.74
C GLY A 389 4.21 -3.61 19.88
N ARG A 390 3.55 -3.06 18.87
CA ARG A 390 2.10 -2.99 18.80
C ARG A 390 1.54 -4.36 18.46
N GLN A 391 0.59 -4.85 19.24
CA GLN A 391 -0.01 -6.18 19.04
C GLN A 391 -1.53 -6.11 19.01
N MET A 392 -2.12 -7.00 18.25
CA MET A 392 -3.56 -7.24 18.26
C MET A 392 -3.92 -8.14 19.43
N GLU A 393 -4.99 -7.80 20.12
CA GLU A 393 -5.56 -8.67 21.15
C GLU A 393 -6.17 -9.92 20.51
N MET A 394 -5.90 -11.09 21.09
CA MET A 394 -6.49 -12.34 20.66
C MET A 394 -7.96 -12.41 21.13
N PRO A 395 -8.92 -12.59 20.24
CA PRO A 395 -10.33 -12.73 20.63
C PRO A 395 -10.57 -14.03 21.41
N ASP A 396 -11.73 -14.14 22.02
CA ASP A 396 -12.13 -15.37 22.70
C ASP A 396 -12.23 -16.52 21.68
N LEU A 397 -11.29 -17.46 21.75
CA LEU A 397 -11.21 -18.61 20.85
C LEU A 397 -12.39 -19.58 21.00
N THR A 398 -13.18 -19.50 22.08
CA THR A 398 -14.39 -20.33 22.26
C THR A 398 -15.62 -19.72 21.61
N GLN A 399 -15.53 -18.51 21.08
CA GLN A 399 -16.61 -17.83 20.39
C GLN A 399 -17.11 -18.65 19.20
N PRO A 400 -18.44 -18.82 19.02
CA PRO A 400 -18.99 -19.51 17.86
C PRO A 400 -18.82 -18.70 16.59
N VAL A 401 -18.40 -19.38 15.53
CA VAL A 401 -18.41 -18.90 14.15
C VAL A 401 -18.99 -19.98 13.25
N TYR A 402 -19.37 -19.64 12.05
CA TYR A 402 -20.16 -20.51 11.19
C TYR A 402 -19.54 -20.65 9.80
N TYR A 403 -19.59 -21.84 9.22
CA TYR A 403 -19.08 -22.11 7.87
C TYR A 403 -20.01 -23.00 7.06
N ASN A 404 -19.84 -23.02 5.75
CA ASN A 404 -20.58 -23.91 4.86
C ASN A 404 -19.78 -25.20 4.62
N PRO A 405 -20.23 -26.39 5.14
CA PRO A 405 -19.52 -27.65 4.98
C PRO A 405 -19.60 -28.19 3.54
N ASP A 406 -20.54 -27.72 2.71
CA ASP A 406 -20.68 -28.12 1.32
C ASP A 406 -19.78 -27.33 0.35
N GLY A 407 -18.91 -26.49 0.89
CA GLY A 407 -17.96 -25.65 0.16
C GLY A 407 -18.17 -24.16 0.43
N GLY A 408 -17.14 -23.40 0.20
CA GLY A 408 -17.06 -21.98 0.49
C GLY A 408 -15.72 -21.64 1.13
N SER A 409 -15.31 -20.39 1.01
CA SER A 409 -14.01 -19.92 1.49
C SER A 409 -14.12 -19.04 2.72
N TYR A 410 -15.35 -18.87 3.27
CA TYR A 410 -15.59 -17.93 4.35
C TYR A 410 -16.10 -18.60 5.62
N PHE A 411 -15.67 -18.08 6.77
CA PHE A 411 -16.37 -18.22 8.02
C PHE A 411 -17.18 -16.95 8.35
N HIS A 412 -18.22 -17.08 9.16
CA HIS A 412 -19.24 -16.06 9.38
C HIS A 412 -19.51 -15.85 10.87
N SER A 413 -19.94 -14.64 11.25
CA SER A 413 -20.45 -14.36 12.60
C SER A 413 -21.93 -14.72 12.77
N ASP A 414 -22.67 -14.84 11.65
CA ASP A 414 -24.10 -15.17 11.64
C ASP A 414 -24.35 -16.50 10.92
N GLN A 415 -25.05 -17.43 11.61
CA GLN A 415 -25.45 -18.73 11.09
C GLN A 415 -26.34 -18.62 9.84
N ASN A 416 -27.05 -17.50 9.69
CA ASN A 416 -27.97 -17.25 8.57
C ASN A 416 -27.53 -16.07 7.72
N CYS A 417 -26.22 -15.81 7.63
CA CYS A 417 -25.68 -14.67 6.92
C CYS A 417 -26.26 -14.49 5.51
N ASP A 418 -26.83 -13.31 5.25
CA ASP A 418 -27.51 -12.98 3.99
C ASP A 418 -26.59 -13.02 2.74
N SER A 419 -25.27 -13.04 2.93
CA SER A 419 -24.32 -13.24 1.82
C SER A 419 -24.29 -14.67 1.30
N VAL A 420 -24.86 -15.63 2.04
CA VAL A 420 -24.89 -17.05 1.72
C VAL A 420 -26.21 -17.43 1.06
N ARG A 421 -26.16 -18.24 0.02
CA ARG A 421 -27.38 -18.73 -0.65
C ARG A 421 -28.22 -19.56 0.31
N SER A 422 -29.53 -19.33 0.33
CA SER A 422 -30.49 -19.96 1.25
C SER A 422 -30.45 -21.49 1.28
N GLN A 423 -30.05 -22.13 0.19
CA GLN A 423 -29.92 -23.61 0.14
C GLN A 423 -28.81 -24.18 1.03
N TYR A 424 -27.86 -23.35 1.48
CA TYR A 424 -26.75 -23.72 2.36
C TYR A 424 -26.95 -23.25 3.81
N LEU A 425 -28.11 -22.68 4.11
CA LEU A 425 -28.47 -22.19 5.43
C LEU A 425 -29.33 -23.24 6.18
N PRO A 426 -29.21 -23.36 7.50
CA PRO A 426 -28.25 -22.64 8.34
C PRO A 426 -26.81 -23.19 8.18
N LEU A 427 -25.80 -22.31 8.37
CA LEU A 427 -24.41 -22.69 8.39
C LEU A 427 -24.07 -23.57 9.59
N THR A 428 -23.00 -24.34 9.50
CA THR A 428 -22.49 -25.21 10.56
C THR A 428 -21.63 -24.42 11.54
N GLU A 429 -21.88 -24.63 12.83
CA GLU A 429 -21.15 -24.00 13.93
C GLU A 429 -19.81 -24.70 14.16
N ILE A 430 -18.76 -23.90 14.35
CA ILE A 430 -17.45 -24.24 14.87
C ILE A 430 -17.01 -23.15 15.86
N THR A 431 -15.92 -23.36 16.57
CA THR A 431 -15.32 -22.29 17.39
C THR A 431 -14.30 -21.48 16.58
N LEU A 432 -14.06 -20.26 17.00
CA LEU A 432 -13.02 -19.42 16.39
C LEU A 432 -11.64 -20.10 16.49
N GLY A 433 -11.37 -20.84 17.57
CA GLY A 433 -10.13 -21.59 17.76
C GLY A 433 -9.94 -22.74 16.77
N ASP A 434 -11.02 -23.32 16.24
CA ASP A 434 -10.92 -24.39 15.24
C ASP A 434 -10.26 -23.90 13.93
N LEU A 435 -10.29 -22.58 13.65
CA LEU A 435 -9.63 -21.99 12.49
C LEU A 435 -8.09 -22.08 12.52
N LEU A 436 -7.51 -22.42 13.68
CA LEU A 436 -6.05 -22.63 13.79
C LEU A 436 -5.60 -23.96 13.21
N GLU A 437 -6.50 -24.89 12.94
CA GLU A 437 -6.19 -26.27 12.52
C GLU A 437 -7.01 -26.70 11.28
N ALA A 438 -6.44 -27.61 10.51
CA ALA A 438 -7.16 -28.23 9.39
C ALA A 438 -8.41 -28.99 9.89
N PRO A 439 -9.52 -28.98 9.15
CA PRO A 439 -9.66 -28.47 7.76
C PRO A 439 -10.13 -27.02 7.66
N TYR A 440 -10.14 -26.24 8.74
CA TYR A 440 -10.75 -24.91 8.80
C TYR A 440 -9.74 -23.77 8.59
N ASP A 441 -8.45 -24.07 8.58
CA ASP A 441 -7.34 -23.13 8.52
C ASP A 441 -7.18 -22.37 7.19
N GLU A 442 -7.97 -22.75 6.17
CA GLU A 442 -8.04 -22.01 4.88
C GLU A 442 -9.27 -21.09 4.77
N LEU A 443 -10.16 -21.09 5.78
CA LEU A 443 -11.32 -20.21 5.77
C LEU A 443 -10.90 -18.75 6.07
N THR A 444 -11.52 -17.80 5.38
CA THR A 444 -11.26 -16.37 5.56
C THR A 444 -12.50 -15.66 6.11
N PRO A 445 -12.36 -14.51 6.77
CA PRO A 445 -13.50 -13.80 7.35
C PRO A 445 -14.45 -13.28 6.27
N CYS A 446 -15.76 -13.47 6.46
CA CYS A 446 -16.79 -12.95 5.57
C CYS A 446 -16.82 -11.41 5.63
N PRO A 447 -16.62 -10.69 4.51
CA PRO A 447 -16.64 -9.23 4.51
C PRO A 447 -18.05 -8.62 4.71
N TYR A 448 -19.11 -9.45 4.63
CA TYR A 448 -20.48 -9.00 4.83
C TYR A 448 -20.85 -8.93 6.32
N CYS A 449 -20.76 -10.05 7.03
CA CYS A 449 -21.11 -10.12 8.46
C CYS A 449 -19.93 -9.82 9.41
N ALA A 450 -18.75 -9.52 8.85
CA ALA A 450 -17.56 -9.08 9.57
C ALA A 450 -17.30 -9.86 10.88
N PRO A 451 -17.06 -11.18 10.81
CA PRO A 451 -16.73 -11.99 12.00
C PRO A 451 -15.42 -11.49 12.62
N PRO A 452 -15.11 -11.92 13.85
CA PRO A 452 -13.80 -11.68 14.43
C PRO A 452 -12.67 -12.06 13.46
N ARG A 453 -11.55 -11.36 13.54
CA ARG A 453 -10.39 -11.65 12.69
C ARG A 453 -9.89 -13.07 12.93
N ASP A 454 -9.38 -13.70 11.87
CA ASP A 454 -8.78 -15.03 11.94
C ASP A 454 -7.64 -15.05 12.99
N PRO A 455 -7.70 -15.90 14.01
CA PRO A 455 -6.67 -15.98 15.04
C PRO A 455 -5.28 -16.35 14.47
N LYS A 456 -5.21 -17.10 13.38
CA LYS A 456 -3.95 -17.42 12.69
C LYS A 456 -3.31 -16.15 12.11
N GLU A 457 -4.11 -15.33 11.44
CA GLU A 457 -3.65 -14.05 10.91
C GLU A 457 -3.18 -13.10 12.04
N ILE A 458 -3.88 -13.08 13.19
CA ILE A 458 -3.45 -12.31 14.37
C ILE A 458 -2.08 -12.77 14.86
N LEU A 459 -1.85 -14.09 14.97
CA LEU A 459 -0.55 -14.61 15.38
C LEU A 459 0.56 -14.22 14.40
N GLU A 460 0.31 -14.27 13.10
CA GLU A 460 1.27 -13.88 12.07
C GLU A 460 1.59 -12.38 12.14
N ILE A 461 0.57 -11.52 12.28
CA ILE A 461 0.74 -10.08 12.42
C ILE A 461 1.52 -9.75 13.69
N ASN A 462 1.14 -10.34 14.83
CA ASN A 462 1.80 -10.09 16.10
C ASN A 462 3.27 -10.53 16.08
N ALA A 463 3.56 -11.68 15.46
CA ALA A 463 4.94 -12.14 15.29
C ALA A 463 5.76 -11.17 14.42
N LEU A 464 5.17 -10.65 13.36
CA LEU A 464 5.82 -9.66 12.49
C LEU A 464 6.10 -8.33 13.24
N HIS A 465 5.16 -7.86 14.07
CA HIS A 465 5.25 -6.60 14.79
C HIS A 465 6.00 -6.70 16.13
N GLU A 466 6.47 -7.87 16.53
CA GLU A 466 7.21 -8.04 17.78
C GLU A 466 8.46 -7.15 17.85
N THR A 467 9.20 -7.08 16.73
CA THR A 467 10.47 -6.33 16.64
C THR A 467 10.55 -5.39 15.44
N THR A 468 9.55 -5.37 14.57
CA THR A 468 9.55 -4.60 13.33
C THR A 468 8.30 -3.73 13.21
N SER A 469 8.43 -2.66 12.46
CA SER A 469 7.34 -1.77 12.05
C SER A 469 7.28 -1.81 10.53
N PRO A 470 6.43 -2.66 9.93
CA PRO A 470 6.45 -2.88 8.48
C PRO A 470 6.25 -1.63 7.64
N GLY A 471 5.62 -0.60 8.20
CA GLY A 471 5.44 0.70 7.55
C GLY A 471 6.54 1.71 7.82
N VAL A 472 7.42 1.45 8.78
CA VAL A 472 8.53 2.34 9.11
C VAL A 472 9.77 1.87 8.40
N ILE A 473 10.09 2.52 7.30
CA ILE A 473 11.31 2.26 6.55
C ILE A 473 12.38 3.22 7.05
N PRO A 474 13.55 2.71 7.46
CA PRO A 474 14.67 3.56 7.83
C PRO A 474 15.05 4.48 6.68
N TYR A 475 15.41 5.71 6.98
CA TYR A 475 15.96 6.66 6.02
C TYR A 475 17.37 7.09 6.46
N GLU A 476 18.22 7.28 5.48
CA GLU A 476 19.59 7.75 5.69
C GLU A 476 19.67 9.24 6.02
#